data_2ea8cdc6cc649488c7353cf21e8e5304
#
_entry.id   2ea8cdc6cc649488c7353cf21e8e5304
#
_cell.length_a   1.000
_cell.length_b   1.000
_cell.length_c   1.000
_cell.angle_alpha   90.00
_cell.angle_beta   90.00
_cell.angle_gamma   90.00
#
_symmetry.space_group_name_H-M   'P 1'
#
loop_
_entity.id
_entity.type
_entity.pdbx_description
1 polymer ?
#
loop_
_entity_poly.entity_id
_entity_poly.type
_entity_poly.pdbx_seq_one_letter_code
_entity_poly.pdbx_strand_id
1 'polypeptide(L)'
;MGMAAPQCKKLAEVDEPDGEFIDANCDGIDGDKLKAIFVSPAGADTASGALSAPVKTIGKGSALAIAAKKDVYVCQGDYAENLHLEGNIDLRLFGGYACGDWKRSNQRPLLKPKTGVPLRIRDVLKEVVVDRLEVQASDATAASGSSVAAWISNSKQVTLRQVKLQAGAGAPGENGVGSPAVLAPPPKAPDGESRPDVSCSCGTTDARCFAMLGFTFASESCVTPTGTQMLYTGRGGDGANLKSCSFGSTSLAGGMGNPGLADDGANGQPGTDGAAGVGIGAFTGTEGYIASNPGTPGALGLPGKSGRGGTGGPSGGIKGSHGFESSWFMGGRGGYGGLPGCGGLGSGNGSAGGASIGLLSWESKVVLEFSNIVTHDGGKGGDGAPGALGQPGGQPGAGGLYGALAGQKGGDGGKGGDGGPGGGGPALGIVAVGVAPDFQSVLYDVRRGGLGGKSVPKSVVPDADAGVAADYWPVNIRPEVNGSAGAAGQGGI
;
A
#
# COMPACT_ATOMS: atom_id res chain seq x y z
N MET A 1 -34.20 -16.06 -65.63
CA MET A 1 -33.25 -15.02 -66.09
C MET A 1 -32.43 -14.61 -64.84
N GLY A 2 -31.20 -15.11 -64.77
CA GLY A 2 -30.30 -14.67 -63.70
C GLY A 2 -29.82 -13.27 -64.06
N MET A 3 -30.08 -12.28 -63.21
CA MET A 3 -29.42 -10.99 -63.29
C MET A 3 -27.93 -11.23 -63.09
N ALA A 4 -27.12 -10.87 -64.10
CA ALA A 4 -25.67 -10.84 -63.92
C ALA A 4 -25.36 -9.89 -62.76
N ALA A 5 -24.52 -10.33 -61.81
CA ALA A 5 -24.04 -9.45 -60.74
C ALA A 5 -23.43 -8.19 -61.37
N PRO A 6 -23.67 -6.99 -60.81
CA PRO A 6 -23.13 -5.77 -61.34
C PRO A 6 -21.58 -5.93 -61.43
N GLN A 7 -21.02 -5.71 -62.60
CA GLN A 7 -19.56 -5.76 -62.80
C GLN A 7 -18.93 -4.62 -61.95
N CYS A 8 -17.93 -4.95 -61.17
CA CYS A 8 -17.15 -3.94 -60.44
C CYS A 8 -16.54 -2.96 -61.49
N LYS A 9 -16.64 -1.68 -61.21
CA LYS A 9 -16.01 -0.62 -62.00
C LYS A 9 -14.67 -0.27 -61.37
N LYS A 10 -13.59 -0.66 -62.01
CA LYS A 10 -12.25 -0.33 -61.52
C LYS A 10 -12.05 1.20 -61.47
N LEU A 11 -11.77 1.72 -60.27
CA LEU A 11 -11.56 3.15 -59.99
C LEU A 11 -10.08 3.49 -59.86
N ALA A 12 -9.23 2.54 -59.41
CA ALA A 12 -7.80 2.72 -59.21
C ALA A 12 -7.04 1.41 -59.44
N GLU A 13 -5.73 1.51 -59.68
CA GLU A 13 -4.82 0.35 -59.78
C GLU A 13 -4.42 -0.19 -58.41
N VAL A 14 -4.33 0.68 -57.42
CA VAL A 14 -4.02 0.38 -56.01
C VAL A 14 -5.22 0.72 -55.17
N ASP A 15 -5.60 -0.18 -54.33
CA ASP A 15 -6.68 -0.01 -53.37
C ASP A 15 -6.11 0.00 -51.95
N GLU A 16 -6.51 0.97 -51.14
CA GLU A 16 -6.18 1.04 -49.73
C GLU A 16 -7.48 0.93 -48.92
N PRO A 17 -7.50 0.11 -47.82
CA PRO A 17 -8.69 -0.03 -47.04
C PRO A 17 -9.19 1.32 -46.51
N ASP A 18 -10.42 1.68 -46.88
CA ASP A 18 -11.01 2.99 -46.59
C ASP A 18 -12.23 2.92 -45.60
N GLY A 19 -12.89 4.04 -45.43
CA GLY A 19 -14.08 4.15 -44.55
C GLY A 19 -15.36 3.78 -45.26
N GLU A 20 -15.39 3.70 -46.58
CA GLU A 20 -16.57 3.45 -47.42
C GLU A 20 -16.61 2.02 -47.95
N PHE A 21 -15.54 1.24 -47.74
CA PHE A 21 -15.43 -0.18 -48.12
C PHE A 21 -15.50 -0.41 -49.64
N ILE A 22 -14.93 0.51 -50.41
CA ILE A 22 -14.97 0.46 -51.85
C ILE A 22 -13.81 -0.40 -52.39
N ASP A 23 -14.14 -1.49 -53.10
CA ASP A 23 -13.16 -2.27 -53.88
C ASP A 23 -12.78 -1.49 -55.15
N ALA A 24 -11.81 -0.58 -55.00
CA ALA A 24 -11.42 0.35 -56.06
C ALA A 24 -10.61 -0.33 -57.17
N ASN A 25 -9.90 -1.40 -56.92
CA ASN A 25 -9.11 -2.17 -57.86
C ASN A 25 -9.83 -3.37 -58.47
N CYS A 26 -11.05 -3.67 -57.99
CA CYS A 26 -11.90 -4.78 -58.42
C CYS A 26 -11.26 -6.17 -58.21
N ASP A 27 -10.53 -6.34 -57.13
CA ASP A 27 -9.96 -7.63 -56.75
C ASP A 27 -10.85 -8.46 -55.83
N GLY A 28 -11.98 -7.88 -55.37
CA GLY A 28 -13.03 -8.51 -54.60
C GLY A 28 -12.99 -8.23 -53.12
N ILE A 29 -12.07 -7.38 -52.67
CA ILE A 29 -11.99 -6.92 -51.24
C ILE A 29 -11.72 -5.39 -51.24
N ASP A 30 -12.06 -4.71 -50.14
CA ASP A 30 -11.55 -3.36 -49.87
C ASP A 30 -10.09 -3.48 -49.44
N GLY A 31 -9.18 -2.96 -50.26
CA GLY A 31 -7.74 -3.13 -50.12
C GLY A 31 -7.13 -4.00 -51.26
N ASP A 32 -5.85 -4.38 -51.14
CA ASP A 32 -5.11 -5.11 -52.17
C ASP A 32 -4.71 -6.51 -51.68
N LYS A 33 -5.28 -7.55 -52.28
CA LYS A 33 -5.01 -8.96 -51.94
C LYS A 33 -3.54 -9.33 -51.98
N LEU A 34 -2.78 -8.74 -52.88
CA LEU A 34 -1.38 -9.09 -53.08
C LEU A 34 -0.46 -8.39 -52.10
N LYS A 35 -0.94 -7.30 -51.50
CA LYS A 35 -0.20 -6.48 -50.54
C LYS A 35 -0.54 -6.74 -49.10
N ALA A 36 -1.30 -7.80 -48.81
CA ALA A 36 -1.73 -8.12 -47.44
C ALA A 36 -1.26 -9.48 -46.97
N ILE A 37 -1.17 -9.62 -45.67
CA ILE A 37 -1.14 -10.87 -44.89
C ILE A 37 -2.49 -11.02 -44.20
N PHE A 38 -3.13 -12.14 -44.41
CA PHE A 38 -4.47 -12.44 -43.91
C PHE A 38 -4.42 -13.18 -42.61
N VAL A 39 -5.26 -12.74 -41.64
CA VAL A 39 -5.34 -13.29 -40.28
C VAL A 39 -6.77 -13.70 -40.00
N SER A 40 -6.98 -14.96 -39.58
CA SER A 40 -8.29 -15.53 -39.24
C SER A 40 -8.18 -16.42 -38.01
N PRO A 41 -9.14 -16.42 -37.06
CA PRO A 41 -9.15 -17.32 -35.91
C PRO A 41 -9.17 -18.80 -36.33
N ALA A 42 -9.69 -19.12 -37.54
CA ALA A 42 -9.69 -20.45 -38.13
C ALA A 42 -8.39 -20.78 -38.89
N GLY A 43 -7.45 -19.84 -39.00
CA GLY A 43 -6.16 -20.03 -39.64
C GLY A 43 -5.16 -20.87 -38.84
N ALA A 44 -3.95 -20.97 -39.37
CA ALA A 44 -2.85 -21.67 -38.70
C ALA A 44 -1.55 -20.83 -38.79
N ASP A 45 -0.80 -20.69 -37.68
CA ASP A 45 0.43 -19.88 -37.68
C ASP A 45 1.60 -20.48 -38.47
N THR A 46 1.41 -21.71 -38.97
CA THR A 46 2.29 -22.35 -39.96
C THR A 46 1.93 -22.00 -41.40
N ALA A 47 0.77 -21.35 -41.64
CA ALA A 47 0.32 -20.94 -42.97
C ALA A 47 1.10 -19.74 -43.50
N SER A 48 0.97 -19.49 -44.82
CA SER A 48 1.71 -18.43 -45.50
C SER A 48 1.17 -17.02 -45.25
N GLY A 49 -0.05 -16.87 -44.72
CA GLY A 49 -0.75 -15.60 -44.64
C GLY A 49 -1.40 -15.12 -45.93
N ALA A 50 -1.45 -15.99 -46.97
CA ALA A 50 -2.24 -15.69 -48.15
C ALA A 50 -3.75 -15.76 -47.85
N LEU A 51 -4.59 -15.14 -48.71
CA LEU A 51 -6.05 -15.14 -48.51
C LEU A 51 -6.64 -16.54 -48.37
N SER A 52 -6.13 -17.55 -49.15
CA SER A 52 -6.55 -18.95 -49.06
C SER A 52 -5.90 -19.74 -47.90
N ALA A 53 -4.89 -19.20 -47.24
CA ALA A 53 -4.11 -19.84 -46.20
C ALA A 53 -3.74 -18.80 -45.13
N PRO A 54 -4.75 -18.25 -44.40
CA PRO A 54 -4.53 -17.21 -43.40
C PRO A 54 -3.79 -17.76 -42.18
N VAL A 55 -3.02 -16.92 -41.50
CA VAL A 55 -2.45 -17.22 -40.20
C VAL A 55 -3.51 -17.06 -39.11
N LYS A 56 -3.25 -17.67 -37.95
CA LYS A 56 -4.20 -17.70 -36.83
C LYS A 56 -4.13 -16.45 -35.95
N THR A 57 -2.91 -16.01 -35.62
CA THR A 57 -2.70 -14.93 -34.66
C THR A 57 -2.35 -13.63 -35.35
N ILE A 58 -2.81 -12.49 -34.77
CA ILE A 58 -2.48 -11.16 -35.26
C ILE A 58 -0.96 -10.92 -35.12
N GLY A 59 -0.35 -11.40 -34.05
CA GLY A 59 1.09 -11.29 -33.85
C GLY A 59 1.90 -11.99 -34.93
N LYS A 60 1.50 -13.20 -35.36
CA LYS A 60 2.14 -13.91 -36.47
C LYS A 60 1.93 -13.17 -37.80
N GLY A 61 0.70 -12.69 -38.03
CA GLY A 61 0.38 -11.89 -39.24
C GLY A 61 1.24 -10.64 -39.30
N SER A 62 1.36 -9.91 -38.19
CA SER A 62 2.21 -8.72 -38.11
C SER A 62 3.68 -9.03 -38.38
N ALA A 63 4.23 -10.11 -37.84
CA ALA A 63 5.62 -10.51 -38.08
C ALA A 63 5.88 -10.82 -39.60
N LEU A 64 4.96 -11.52 -40.25
CA LEU A 64 5.06 -11.80 -41.69
C LEU A 64 4.90 -10.52 -42.51
N ALA A 65 3.98 -9.64 -42.15
CA ALA A 65 3.74 -8.39 -42.85
C ALA A 65 4.96 -7.45 -42.77
N ILE A 66 5.56 -7.30 -41.62
CA ILE A 66 6.78 -6.52 -41.41
C ILE A 66 7.91 -7.05 -42.34
N ALA A 67 8.13 -8.37 -42.35
CA ALA A 67 9.17 -8.99 -43.17
C ALA A 67 8.93 -8.82 -44.68
N ALA A 68 7.66 -8.90 -45.10
CA ALA A 68 7.26 -8.80 -46.49
C ALA A 68 6.93 -7.37 -46.97
N LYS A 69 6.94 -6.37 -46.05
CA LYS A 69 6.47 -4.98 -46.30
C LYS A 69 5.03 -4.95 -46.83
N LYS A 70 4.15 -5.67 -46.15
CA LYS A 70 2.73 -5.79 -46.47
C LYS A 70 1.87 -5.29 -45.31
N ASP A 71 0.60 -5.06 -45.61
CA ASP A 71 -0.42 -4.79 -44.60
C ASP A 71 -0.91 -6.07 -43.91
N VAL A 72 -1.61 -5.93 -42.80
CA VAL A 72 -2.28 -7.04 -42.11
C VAL A 72 -3.79 -6.84 -42.20
N TYR A 73 -4.49 -7.81 -42.78
CA TYR A 73 -5.95 -7.82 -42.85
C TYR A 73 -6.50 -8.86 -41.86
N VAL A 74 -7.27 -8.39 -40.88
CA VAL A 74 -7.75 -9.22 -39.77
C VAL A 74 -9.25 -9.40 -39.92
N CYS A 75 -9.71 -10.66 -40.05
CA CYS A 75 -11.14 -10.91 -40.11
C CYS A 75 -11.76 -10.97 -38.68
N GLN A 76 -13.08 -10.89 -38.65
CA GLN A 76 -13.89 -10.93 -37.41
C GLN A 76 -13.56 -12.16 -36.57
N GLY A 77 -13.70 -12.02 -35.25
CA GLY A 77 -13.55 -13.12 -34.30
C GLY A 77 -12.72 -12.72 -33.08
N ASP A 78 -12.55 -13.66 -32.19
CA ASP A 78 -11.86 -13.46 -30.93
C ASP A 78 -10.39 -13.93 -31.03
N TYR A 79 -9.49 -13.04 -30.71
CA TYR A 79 -8.04 -13.26 -30.69
C TYR A 79 -7.55 -13.20 -29.24
N ALA A 80 -7.29 -14.39 -28.65
CA ALA A 80 -6.89 -14.52 -27.25
C ALA A 80 -5.37 -14.38 -27.08
N GLU A 81 -4.81 -13.26 -27.50
CA GLU A 81 -3.36 -12.98 -27.48
C GLU A 81 -3.06 -11.58 -26.98
N ASN A 82 -1.82 -11.36 -26.50
CA ASN A 82 -1.27 -10.04 -26.27
C ASN A 82 -0.50 -9.64 -27.53
N LEU A 83 -0.92 -8.57 -28.19
CA LEU A 83 -0.25 -8.05 -29.38
C LEU A 83 0.87 -7.08 -28.95
N HIS A 84 2.11 -7.46 -29.25
CA HIS A 84 3.29 -6.63 -28.99
C HIS A 84 3.93 -6.21 -30.29
N LEU A 85 4.04 -4.90 -30.51
CA LEU A 85 4.67 -4.31 -31.69
C LEU A 85 5.83 -3.42 -31.23
N GLU A 86 7.05 -3.68 -31.74
CA GLU A 86 8.22 -2.93 -31.31
C GLU A 86 9.31 -2.80 -32.38
N GLY A 87 10.15 -1.79 -32.26
CA GLY A 87 11.37 -1.60 -33.03
C GLY A 87 11.19 -0.80 -34.33
N ASN A 88 12.08 -1.00 -35.29
CA ASN A 88 12.10 -0.27 -36.56
C ASN A 88 11.07 -0.80 -37.56
N ILE A 89 9.80 -0.71 -37.21
CA ILE A 89 8.67 -1.25 -37.97
C ILE A 89 7.86 -0.13 -38.65
N ASP A 90 7.29 -0.47 -39.79
CA ASP A 90 6.28 0.25 -40.53
C ASP A 90 5.16 -0.75 -40.77
N LEU A 91 4.02 -0.59 -40.14
CA LEU A 91 2.96 -1.61 -40.11
C LEU A 91 1.59 -0.97 -40.13
N ARG A 92 0.75 -1.43 -41.07
CA ARG A 92 -0.66 -1.09 -41.13
C ARG A 92 -1.50 -2.35 -40.87
N LEU A 93 -2.37 -2.29 -39.85
CA LEU A 93 -3.27 -3.36 -39.46
C LEU A 93 -4.71 -2.90 -39.63
N PHE A 94 -5.44 -3.59 -40.48
CA PHE A 94 -6.83 -3.30 -40.79
C PHE A 94 -7.74 -4.45 -40.34
N GLY A 95 -8.66 -4.14 -39.47
CA GLY A 95 -9.76 -5.02 -39.09
C GLY A 95 -11.01 -4.78 -39.96
N GLY A 96 -12.11 -5.40 -39.58
CA GLY A 96 -13.40 -5.20 -40.20
C GLY A 96 -13.76 -6.21 -41.27
N TYR A 97 -12.89 -7.15 -41.62
CA TYR A 97 -13.15 -8.16 -42.65
C TYR A 97 -14.01 -9.30 -42.17
N ALA A 98 -14.92 -9.79 -42.98
CA ALA A 98 -15.65 -11.04 -42.74
C ALA A 98 -14.72 -12.23 -43.10
N CYS A 99 -14.69 -13.30 -42.28
CA CYS A 99 -13.77 -14.43 -42.53
C CYS A 99 -14.13 -15.31 -43.72
N GLY A 100 -15.36 -15.23 -44.26
CA GLY A 100 -15.80 -16.06 -45.37
C GLY A 100 -15.47 -15.51 -46.71
N ASP A 101 -15.76 -14.26 -46.95
CA ASP A 101 -15.61 -13.58 -48.26
C ASP A 101 -14.65 -12.39 -48.25
N TRP A 102 -14.09 -12.09 -47.09
CA TRP A 102 -13.16 -10.98 -46.87
C TRP A 102 -13.72 -9.60 -47.23
N LYS A 103 -15.04 -9.47 -47.26
CA LYS A 103 -15.67 -8.15 -47.39
C LYS A 103 -15.52 -7.38 -46.08
N ARG A 104 -15.17 -6.11 -46.21
CA ARG A 104 -14.95 -5.23 -45.08
C ARG A 104 -16.25 -4.57 -44.64
N SER A 105 -16.36 -4.27 -43.33
CA SER A 105 -17.50 -3.67 -42.68
C SER A 105 -17.08 -2.93 -41.39
N ASN A 106 -18.04 -2.37 -40.69
CA ASN A 106 -17.80 -1.73 -39.38
C ASN A 106 -17.64 -2.70 -38.18
N GLN A 107 -17.70 -4.01 -38.42
CA GLN A 107 -17.48 -4.99 -37.37
C GLN A 107 -15.97 -5.08 -37.06
N ARG A 108 -15.64 -5.17 -35.76
CA ARG A 108 -14.25 -5.20 -35.28
C ARG A 108 -13.87 -6.60 -34.83
N PRO A 109 -12.69 -7.13 -35.23
CA PRO A 109 -12.11 -8.28 -34.55
C PRO A 109 -11.78 -7.90 -33.11
N LEU A 110 -11.93 -8.84 -32.16
CA LEU A 110 -11.75 -8.62 -30.73
C LEU A 110 -10.42 -9.20 -30.24
N LEU A 111 -9.50 -8.34 -29.85
CA LEU A 111 -8.26 -8.71 -29.17
C LEU A 111 -8.51 -8.76 -27.66
N LYS A 112 -8.56 -9.99 -27.09
CA LYS A 112 -8.93 -10.22 -25.69
C LYS A 112 -8.08 -11.33 -25.07
N PRO A 113 -6.88 -11.01 -24.57
CA PRO A 113 -6.08 -11.96 -23.81
C PRO A 113 -6.71 -12.26 -22.46
N LYS A 114 -6.27 -13.35 -21.85
CA LYS A 114 -6.71 -13.72 -20.49
C LYS A 114 -6.10 -12.81 -19.41
N THR A 115 -4.90 -12.31 -19.62
CA THR A 115 -4.17 -11.47 -18.66
C THR A 115 -3.24 -10.50 -19.39
N GLY A 116 -2.79 -9.46 -18.69
CA GLY A 116 -1.83 -8.48 -19.19
C GLY A 116 -2.46 -7.41 -20.07
N VAL A 117 -1.61 -6.60 -20.71
CA VAL A 117 -2.02 -5.51 -21.62
C VAL A 117 -2.25 -6.10 -23.01
N PRO A 118 -3.49 -6.04 -23.56
CA PRO A 118 -3.80 -6.62 -24.87
C PRO A 118 -2.98 -6.03 -26.02
N LEU A 119 -2.91 -4.70 -26.10
CA LEU A 119 -2.16 -3.99 -27.16
C LEU A 119 -1.01 -3.21 -26.55
N ARG A 120 0.21 -3.62 -26.87
CA ARG A 120 1.43 -2.94 -26.43
C ARG A 120 2.27 -2.55 -27.67
N ILE A 121 2.52 -1.24 -27.82
CA ILE A 121 3.34 -0.69 -28.90
C ILE A 121 4.50 0.07 -28.25
N ARG A 122 5.74 -0.35 -28.53
CA ARG A 122 6.91 0.17 -27.82
C ARG A 122 8.08 0.42 -28.76
N ASP A 123 8.78 1.54 -28.53
CA ASP A 123 10.03 1.87 -29.21
C ASP A 123 9.92 1.82 -30.75
N VAL A 124 8.74 2.21 -31.29
CA VAL A 124 8.49 2.21 -32.73
C VAL A 124 9.17 3.42 -33.37
N LEU A 125 10.09 3.16 -34.33
CA LEU A 125 10.90 4.19 -34.96
C LEU A 125 10.28 4.76 -36.23
N LYS A 126 9.23 4.13 -36.78
CA LYS A 126 8.50 4.61 -37.98
C LYS A 126 7.04 4.85 -37.67
N GLU A 127 6.14 4.16 -38.33
CA GLU A 127 4.70 4.32 -38.14
C GLU A 127 4.00 2.99 -37.92
N VAL A 128 3.02 3.02 -37.05
CA VAL A 128 2.04 1.93 -36.86
C VAL A 128 0.64 2.50 -36.95
N VAL A 129 -0.16 1.92 -37.85
CA VAL A 129 -1.59 2.21 -38.01
C VAL A 129 -2.39 0.99 -37.59
N VAL A 130 -3.35 1.19 -36.67
CA VAL A 130 -4.33 0.17 -36.28
C VAL A 130 -5.73 0.71 -36.58
N ASP A 131 -6.42 0.04 -37.47
CA ASP A 131 -7.77 0.44 -37.93
C ASP A 131 -8.79 -0.65 -37.61
N ARG A 132 -9.92 -0.25 -37.02
CA ARG A 132 -11.07 -1.12 -36.71
C ARG A 132 -10.73 -2.38 -35.91
N LEU A 133 -10.04 -2.20 -34.80
CA LEU A 133 -9.79 -3.26 -33.82
C LEU A 133 -10.55 -2.94 -32.52
N GLU A 134 -11.18 -3.94 -31.92
CA GLU A 134 -11.64 -3.87 -30.54
C GLU A 134 -10.62 -4.53 -29.63
N VAL A 135 -10.19 -3.82 -28.60
CA VAL A 135 -9.16 -4.24 -27.64
C VAL A 135 -9.79 -4.26 -26.24
N GLN A 136 -9.86 -5.44 -25.65
CA GLN A 136 -10.44 -5.61 -24.32
C GLN A 136 -9.43 -6.22 -23.33
N ALA A 137 -9.06 -5.46 -22.32
CA ALA A 137 -8.30 -5.98 -21.19
C ALA A 137 -9.20 -6.72 -20.20
N SER A 138 -8.64 -7.71 -19.53
CA SER A 138 -9.29 -8.40 -18.42
C SER A 138 -9.25 -7.56 -17.15
N ASP A 139 -10.14 -7.85 -16.20
CA ASP A 139 -10.06 -7.29 -14.87
C ASP A 139 -8.75 -7.67 -14.20
N ALA A 140 -8.18 -6.75 -13.44
CA ALA A 140 -7.01 -7.04 -12.64
C ALA A 140 -7.37 -7.94 -11.44
N THR A 141 -6.54 -8.96 -11.17
CA THR A 141 -6.80 -9.93 -10.11
C THR A 141 -5.79 -9.87 -8.96
N ALA A 142 -4.56 -9.42 -9.22
CA ALA A 142 -3.58 -9.21 -8.16
C ALA A 142 -3.95 -7.96 -7.34
N ALA A 143 -3.75 -8.01 -6.04
CA ALA A 143 -4.00 -6.86 -5.17
C ALA A 143 -3.29 -5.61 -5.69
N SER A 144 -3.97 -4.47 -5.68
CA SER A 144 -3.51 -3.20 -6.25
C SER A 144 -3.20 -3.25 -7.77
N GLY A 145 -3.49 -4.36 -8.44
CA GLY A 145 -3.26 -4.55 -9.87
C GLY A 145 -4.12 -3.64 -10.72
N SER A 146 -3.58 -3.21 -11.87
CA SER A 146 -4.26 -2.32 -12.80
C SER A 146 -4.61 -3.04 -14.09
N SER A 147 -5.71 -2.61 -14.72
CA SER A 147 -6.12 -3.04 -16.05
C SER A 147 -5.88 -1.92 -17.04
N VAL A 148 -5.15 -2.20 -18.12
CA VAL A 148 -4.79 -1.25 -19.19
C VAL A 148 -5.12 -1.90 -20.52
N ALA A 149 -5.97 -1.26 -21.35
CA ALA A 149 -6.35 -1.83 -22.65
C ALA A 149 -5.26 -1.64 -23.71
N ALA A 150 -4.67 -0.46 -23.78
CA ALA A 150 -3.56 -0.20 -24.69
C ALA A 150 -2.45 0.59 -23.99
N TRP A 151 -1.19 0.23 -24.27
CA TRP A 151 -0.02 0.93 -23.77
C TRP A 151 0.96 1.20 -24.90
N ILE A 152 1.17 2.48 -25.16
CA ILE A 152 2.07 2.96 -26.20
C ILE A 152 3.20 3.73 -25.52
N SER A 153 4.46 3.36 -25.80
CA SER A 153 5.62 4.01 -25.21
C SER A 153 6.75 4.24 -26.20
N ASN A 154 7.44 5.40 -26.06
CA ASN A 154 8.62 5.79 -26.84
C ASN A 154 8.45 5.60 -28.37
N SER A 155 7.27 5.85 -28.89
CA SER A 155 6.94 5.56 -30.28
C SER A 155 6.78 6.84 -31.10
N LYS A 156 7.39 6.86 -32.31
CA LYS A 156 7.48 8.04 -33.13
C LYS A 156 6.12 8.46 -33.71
N GLN A 157 5.32 7.48 -34.18
CA GLN A 157 4.01 7.72 -34.77
C GLN A 157 3.14 6.47 -34.61
N VAL A 158 2.01 6.60 -33.92
CA VAL A 158 0.98 5.55 -33.79
C VAL A 158 -0.38 6.16 -34.09
N THR A 159 -1.07 5.63 -35.08
CA THR A 159 -2.44 6.04 -35.45
C THR A 159 -3.42 4.94 -35.07
N LEU A 160 -4.37 5.25 -34.20
CA LEU A 160 -5.48 4.38 -33.79
C LEU A 160 -6.76 4.93 -34.38
N ARG A 161 -7.28 4.27 -35.44
CA ARG A 161 -8.45 4.73 -36.18
C ARG A 161 -9.62 3.77 -36.00
N GLN A 162 -10.77 4.30 -35.64
CA GLN A 162 -12.00 3.53 -35.42
C GLN A 162 -11.83 2.33 -34.47
N VAL A 163 -10.92 2.44 -33.51
CA VAL A 163 -10.70 1.41 -32.50
C VAL A 163 -11.67 1.56 -31.33
N LYS A 164 -11.91 0.46 -30.61
CA LYS A 164 -12.53 0.50 -29.29
C LYS A 164 -11.53 -0.06 -28.29
N LEU A 165 -11.11 0.76 -27.33
CA LEU A 165 -10.24 0.36 -26.24
C LEU A 165 -11.07 0.23 -24.97
N GLN A 166 -11.12 -0.95 -24.39
CA GLN A 166 -11.88 -1.25 -23.18
C GLN A 166 -10.97 -1.82 -22.11
N ALA A 167 -10.74 -1.07 -21.04
CA ALA A 167 -10.06 -1.57 -19.86
C ALA A 167 -11.02 -2.40 -18.99
N GLY A 168 -10.50 -3.36 -18.26
CA GLY A 168 -11.19 -4.02 -17.17
C GLY A 168 -11.11 -3.23 -15.86
N ALA A 169 -11.68 -3.76 -14.80
CA ALA A 169 -11.65 -3.16 -13.47
C ALA A 169 -10.24 -3.21 -12.84
N GLY A 170 -9.88 -2.17 -12.10
CA GLY A 170 -8.74 -2.20 -11.19
C GLY A 170 -8.99 -3.11 -9.99
N ALA A 171 -7.99 -3.84 -9.52
CA ALA A 171 -8.12 -4.69 -8.35
C ALA A 171 -8.08 -3.86 -7.05
N PRO A 172 -8.79 -4.31 -5.99
CA PRO A 172 -8.73 -3.65 -4.71
C PRO A 172 -7.33 -3.77 -4.07
N GLY A 173 -7.00 -2.82 -3.21
CA GLY A 173 -5.86 -2.89 -2.31
C GLY A 173 -6.10 -3.89 -1.17
N GLU A 174 -5.02 -4.36 -0.56
CA GLU A 174 -5.08 -5.18 0.65
C GLU A 174 -5.35 -4.31 1.87
N ASN A 175 -6.13 -4.84 2.80
CA ASN A 175 -6.34 -4.20 4.09
C ASN A 175 -5.07 -4.27 4.95
N GLY A 176 -4.88 -3.29 5.78
CA GLY A 176 -3.84 -3.32 6.81
C GLY A 176 -4.01 -4.52 7.75
N VAL A 177 -2.90 -5.01 8.28
CA VAL A 177 -2.89 -6.09 9.26
C VAL A 177 -2.78 -5.48 10.64
N GLY A 178 -3.75 -5.77 11.50
CA GLY A 178 -3.71 -5.36 12.90
C GLY A 178 -2.55 -6.00 13.66
N SER A 179 -1.96 -5.27 14.55
CA SER A 179 -0.92 -5.80 15.42
C SER A 179 -1.51 -6.73 16.49
N PRO A 180 -0.83 -7.84 16.84
CA PRO A 180 -1.30 -8.72 17.88
C PRO A 180 -1.41 -7.95 19.20
N ALA A 181 -2.50 -8.20 19.92
CA ALA A 181 -2.67 -7.63 21.26
C ALA A 181 -1.56 -8.10 22.18
N VAL A 182 -1.03 -7.21 22.97
CA VAL A 182 0.02 -7.52 23.90
C VAL A 182 -0.58 -7.98 25.21
N LEU A 183 -0.22 -9.16 25.64
CA LEU A 183 0.82 -9.43 26.60
C LEU A 183 0.31 -9.44 28.04
N ALA A 184 0.63 -10.53 28.74
CA ALA A 184 0.45 -10.64 30.17
C ALA A 184 1.09 -9.42 30.87
N PRO A 185 0.54 -8.97 32.00
CA PRO A 185 1.19 -7.94 32.81
C PRO A 185 2.62 -8.35 33.14
N PRO A 186 3.56 -7.38 33.29
CA PRO A 186 4.91 -7.69 33.75
C PRO A 186 4.88 -8.32 35.14
N PRO A 187 5.94 -9.04 35.52
CA PRO A 187 5.99 -9.69 36.82
C PRO A 187 5.79 -8.67 37.98
N LYS A 188 5.22 -9.15 39.05
CA LYS A 188 5.06 -8.34 40.28
C LYS A 188 6.43 -7.85 40.76
N ALA A 189 6.50 -6.60 41.18
CA ALA A 189 7.70 -6.04 41.76
C ALA A 189 8.06 -6.74 43.09
N PRO A 190 9.34 -6.80 43.47
CA PRO A 190 9.79 -7.38 44.72
C PRO A 190 9.16 -6.71 45.93
N ASP A 191 8.81 -7.52 46.91
CA ASP A 191 8.36 -7.02 48.22
C ASP A 191 9.50 -6.38 49.00
N GLY A 192 9.21 -5.49 49.90
CA GLY A 192 10.18 -4.91 50.80
C GLY A 192 10.75 -5.96 51.77
N GLU A 193 12.06 -6.00 51.87
CA GLU A 193 12.70 -6.95 52.77
C GLU A 193 12.47 -6.58 54.23
N SER A 194 12.28 -7.59 55.06
CA SER A 194 12.18 -7.46 56.48
C SER A 194 13.21 -8.36 57.11
N ARG A 195 13.81 -7.91 58.21
CA ARG A 195 14.59 -8.79 59.06
C ARG A 195 13.73 -9.12 60.30
N PRO A 196 13.61 -10.39 60.66
CA PRO A 196 12.99 -10.78 61.92
C PRO A 196 13.80 -10.20 63.06
N ASP A 197 13.16 -10.11 64.27
CA ASP A 197 13.71 -9.50 65.43
C ASP A 197 15.18 -9.89 65.68
N VAL A 198 16.03 -8.89 65.66
CA VAL A 198 17.46 -9.04 65.99
C VAL A 198 17.72 -8.28 67.24
N SER A 199 18.21 -8.96 68.27
CA SER A 199 18.68 -8.32 69.49
C SER A 199 19.98 -7.60 69.18
N CYS A 200 19.95 -6.27 69.12
CA CYS A 200 21.11 -5.43 68.88
C CYS A 200 21.53 -4.74 70.21
N SER A 201 22.76 -4.99 70.63
CA SER A 201 23.34 -4.28 71.81
C SER A 201 24.16 -3.07 71.35
N CYS A 202 24.33 -2.08 72.18
CA CYS A 202 25.20 -0.94 71.92
C CYS A 202 26.65 -1.41 71.70
N GLY A 203 27.29 -0.96 70.64
CA GLY A 203 28.64 -1.38 70.29
C GLY A 203 28.73 -2.64 69.42
N THR A 204 27.61 -3.22 69.01
CA THR A 204 27.66 -4.38 68.07
C THR A 204 28.18 -4.01 66.72
N THR A 205 29.01 -4.88 66.16
CA THR A 205 29.50 -4.84 64.75
C THR A 205 28.63 -5.76 63.86
N ASP A 206 27.55 -6.34 64.40
CA ASP A 206 26.67 -7.23 63.63
C ASP A 206 26.03 -6.45 62.47
N ALA A 207 26.37 -6.82 61.25
CA ALA A 207 25.81 -6.20 60.04
C ALA A 207 24.26 -6.26 59.96
N ARG A 208 23.65 -7.15 60.74
CA ARG A 208 22.17 -7.26 60.82
C ARG A 208 21.53 -6.10 61.56
N CYS A 209 22.31 -5.34 62.33
CA CYS A 209 21.86 -4.16 63.08
C CYS A 209 22.00 -2.85 62.27
N PHE A 210 22.51 -2.91 61.04
CA PHE A 210 22.66 -1.78 60.13
C PHE A 210 21.64 -1.88 59.01
N ALA A 211 21.43 -0.74 58.30
CA ALA A 211 20.50 -0.68 57.18
C ALA A 211 20.73 -1.80 56.15
N MET A 212 19.65 -2.33 55.64
CA MET A 212 19.70 -3.28 54.54
C MET A 212 20.17 -2.59 53.26
N LEU A 213 21.39 -2.89 52.88
CA LEU A 213 21.97 -2.46 51.61
C LEU A 213 21.94 -3.64 50.63
N GLY A 214 21.01 -3.66 49.75
CA GLY A 214 20.91 -4.65 48.72
C GLY A 214 19.79 -4.28 47.79
N PHE A 215 20.01 -4.37 46.48
CA PHE A 215 19.01 -3.97 45.50
C PHE A 215 18.73 -5.16 44.59
N THR A 216 17.49 -5.62 44.57
CA THR A 216 16.97 -6.53 43.58
C THR A 216 16.02 -5.74 42.72
N PHE A 217 16.41 -5.42 41.48
CA PHE A 217 15.52 -4.80 40.51
C PHE A 217 14.87 -5.91 39.70
N ALA A 218 13.57 -5.85 39.51
CA ALA A 218 12.95 -6.52 38.39
C ALA A 218 13.09 -5.61 37.17
N SER A 219 13.31 -6.20 36.00
CA SER A 219 13.44 -5.48 34.76
C SER A 219 12.68 -6.19 33.65
N GLU A 220 12.27 -5.42 32.64
CA GLU A 220 11.60 -5.91 31.45
C GLU A 220 12.18 -5.15 30.23
N SER A 221 12.28 -5.82 29.09
CA SER A 221 12.74 -5.19 27.85
C SER A 221 11.55 -4.85 26.97
N CYS A 222 11.43 -3.58 26.57
CA CYS A 222 10.40 -3.11 25.67
C CYS A 222 10.99 -2.63 24.36
N VAL A 223 10.29 -2.90 23.26
CA VAL A 223 10.58 -2.27 21.97
C VAL A 223 10.04 -0.84 21.99
N THR A 224 10.86 0.10 21.58
CA THR A 224 10.52 1.53 21.45
C THR A 224 10.90 2.03 20.06
N PRO A 225 10.41 3.21 19.61
CA PRO A 225 10.80 3.78 18.33
C PRO A 225 12.32 3.97 18.13
N THR A 226 13.06 4.06 19.24
CA THR A 226 14.52 4.24 19.25
C THR A 226 15.31 2.95 19.46
N GLY A 227 14.65 1.80 19.57
CA GLY A 227 15.26 0.51 19.82
C GLY A 227 14.69 -0.20 21.07
N THR A 228 15.41 -1.20 21.57
CA THR A 228 15.01 -1.92 22.79
C THR A 228 15.47 -1.17 24.01
N GLN A 229 14.55 -0.87 24.94
CA GLN A 229 14.81 -0.21 26.20
C GLN A 229 14.56 -1.17 27.36
N MET A 230 15.50 -1.21 28.32
CA MET A 230 15.29 -1.91 29.58
C MET A 230 14.55 -0.99 30.57
N LEU A 231 13.49 -1.51 31.12
CA LEU A 231 12.64 -0.84 32.11
C LEU A 231 12.86 -1.51 33.48
N TYR A 232 12.86 -0.72 34.54
CA TYR A 232 13.16 -1.18 35.90
C TYR A 232 12.04 -0.80 36.89
N THR A 233 11.92 -1.57 37.96
CA THR A 233 11.05 -1.24 39.07
C THR A 233 11.55 0.02 39.81
N GLY A 234 10.63 0.80 40.35
CA GLY A 234 10.98 1.87 41.30
C GLY A 234 11.52 1.30 42.64
N ARG A 235 12.56 1.90 43.14
CA ARG A 235 13.19 1.43 44.40
C ARG A 235 12.34 1.76 45.63
N GLY A 236 12.10 0.77 46.49
CA GLY A 236 11.53 1.00 47.81
C GLY A 236 12.48 1.78 48.74
N GLY A 237 11.92 2.60 49.59
CA GLY A 237 12.68 3.37 50.57
C GLY A 237 13.33 2.46 51.64
N ASP A 238 14.54 2.82 52.04
CA ASP A 238 15.24 2.06 53.09
C ASP A 238 14.55 2.25 54.47
N GLY A 239 14.45 1.17 55.24
CA GLY A 239 13.99 1.22 56.63
C GLY A 239 14.94 2.06 57.50
N ALA A 240 14.40 2.61 58.58
CA ALA A 240 15.19 3.44 59.48
C ALA A 240 16.21 2.63 60.26
N ASN A 241 17.41 3.21 60.36
CA ASN A 241 18.46 2.72 61.27
C ASN A 241 18.20 3.12 62.70
N LEU A 242 18.74 2.38 63.64
CA LEU A 242 18.86 2.82 65.03
C LEU A 242 19.80 4.02 65.13
N LYS A 243 19.27 5.19 65.52
CA LYS A 243 20.05 6.46 65.44
C LYS A 243 21.09 6.63 66.54
N SER A 244 20.97 6.05 67.70
CA SER A 244 21.98 6.07 68.74
C SER A 244 21.70 5.10 69.88
N CYS A 245 22.76 4.48 70.36
CA CYS A 245 22.82 3.81 71.64
C CYS A 245 23.59 4.70 72.60
N SER A 246 22.99 5.36 73.53
CA SER A 246 23.69 5.99 74.65
C SER A 246 23.43 5.27 75.94
N PHE A 247 24.47 5.05 76.71
CA PHE A 247 24.39 4.45 78.04
C PHE A 247 23.48 5.31 78.88
N GLY A 248 22.39 4.72 79.41
CA GLY A 248 21.54 5.38 80.36
C GLY A 248 20.27 6.09 79.86
N SER A 249 20.05 6.15 78.50
CA SER A 249 18.80 6.76 77.98
C SER A 249 17.64 5.78 77.96
N THR A 250 16.52 6.24 78.48
CA THR A 250 15.26 5.44 78.66
C THR A 250 14.38 5.51 77.38
N SER A 251 14.79 6.26 76.37
CA SER A 251 14.04 6.37 75.13
C SER A 251 14.99 6.34 73.94
N LEU A 252 14.76 5.43 73.05
CA LEU A 252 15.41 5.42 71.74
C LEU A 252 14.48 6.06 70.71
N ALA A 253 14.99 7.12 70.07
CA ALA A 253 14.26 7.73 69.00
C ALA A 253 14.33 6.81 67.78
N GLY A 254 13.16 6.29 67.42
CA GLY A 254 13.02 5.62 66.13
C GLY A 254 13.35 6.59 64.97
N GLY A 255 14.10 6.12 63.99
CA GLY A 255 14.29 6.87 62.76
C GLY A 255 13.03 6.73 61.88
N MET A 256 12.77 7.72 61.06
CA MET A 256 11.79 7.59 59.97
C MET A 256 12.46 6.94 58.74
N GLY A 257 11.76 6.01 58.09
CA GLY A 257 12.25 5.41 56.88
C GLY A 257 12.36 6.44 55.73
N ASN A 258 13.24 6.20 54.78
CA ASN A 258 13.38 7.05 53.63
C ASN A 258 12.21 6.87 52.66
N PRO A 259 11.78 7.93 51.94
CA PRO A 259 10.79 7.78 50.85
C PRO A 259 11.37 6.94 49.71
N GLY A 260 10.52 6.18 49.07
CA GLY A 260 10.87 5.45 47.84
C GLY A 260 11.20 6.39 46.71
N LEU A 261 12.04 5.92 45.81
CA LEU A 261 12.46 6.65 44.61
C LEU A 261 11.81 6.02 43.36
N ALA A 262 11.29 6.78 42.47
CA ALA A 262 11.01 6.57 41.08
C ALA A 262 9.96 7.57 40.57
N ASP A 263 9.54 7.37 39.31
CA ASP A 263 8.43 8.10 38.67
C ASP A 263 7.06 7.82 39.36
N ASP A 264 6.06 8.54 38.89
CA ASP A 264 4.70 8.53 39.52
C ASP A 264 3.76 7.44 38.94
N GLY A 265 4.28 6.48 38.16
CA GLY A 265 3.46 5.43 37.53
C GLY A 265 2.57 5.95 36.40
N ALA A 266 2.93 7.07 35.77
CA ALA A 266 2.16 7.63 34.69
C ALA A 266 2.13 6.69 33.45
N ASN A 267 1.00 6.72 32.74
CA ASN A 267 0.82 5.92 31.51
C ASN A 267 1.71 6.43 30.37
N GLY A 268 2.08 5.52 29.46
CA GLY A 268 2.78 5.83 28.22
C GLY A 268 1.88 6.59 27.24
N GLN A 269 2.50 7.41 26.40
CA GLN A 269 1.78 8.11 25.34
C GLN A 269 1.42 7.15 24.18
N PRO A 270 0.24 7.33 23.54
CA PRO A 270 -0.12 6.58 22.36
C PRO A 270 0.87 6.85 21.20
N GLY A 271 1.05 5.87 20.33
CA GLY A 271 1.70 6.05 19.04
C GLY A 271 0.83 6.89 18.10
N THR A 272 1.45 7.62 17.17
CA THR A 272 0.72 8.38 16.15
C THR A 272 0.11 7.45 15.12
N ASP A 273 -1.10 7.79 14.68
CA ASP A 273 -1.78 7.08 13.61
C ASP A 273 -1.08 7.31 12.25
N GLY A 274 -1.15 6.32 11.37
CA GLY A 274 -0.65 6.41 10.01
C GLY A 274 -1.55 7.28 9.14
N ALA A 275 -0.96 8.06 8.23
CA ALA A 275 -1.71 8.92 7.31
C ALA A 275 -2.51 8.11 6.27
N ALA A 276 -3.62 8.67 5.81
CA ALA A 276 -4.41 8.13 4.71
C ALA A 276 -3.67 8.26 3.37
N GLY A 277 -3.89 7.29 2.47
CA GLY A 277 -3.40 7.34 1.10
C GLY A 277 -4.22 8.29 0.22
N VAL A 278 -3.63 8.81 -0.85
CA VAL A 278 -4.30 9.68 -1.83
C VAL A 278 -4.83 8.88 -3.02
N GLY A 279 -5.81 9.43 -3.76
CA GLY A 279 -6.57 8.73 -4.79
C GLY A 279 -5.88 8.51 -6.15
N ILE A 280 -4.59 8.82 -6.33
CA ILE A 280 -3.86 8.60 -7.57
C ILE A 280 -2.41 8.19 -7.29
N GLY A 281 -1.92 7.19 -8.01
CA GLY A 281 -0.54 6.71 -7.94
C GLY A 281 0.39 7.41 -8.95
N ALA A 282 1.48 6.75 -9.28
CA ALA A 282 2.49 7.24 -10.20
C ALA A 282 2.41 6.55 -11.56
N PHE A 283 2.88 7.25 -12.61
CA PHE A 283 3.04 6.69 -13.95
C PHE A 283 4.52 6.56 -14.28
N THR A 284 4.90 5.44 -14.87
CA THR A 284 6.28 5.17 -15.32
C THR A 284 6.30 4.59 -16.72
N GLY A 285 7.40 4.78 -17.46
CA GLY A 285 7.57 4.23 -18.80
C GLY A 285 7.79 2.71 -18.85
N THR A 286 8.17 2.10 -17.72
CA THR A 286 8.52 0.67 -17.64
C THR A 286 7.41 -0.19 -17.05
N GLU A 287 6.71 0.31 -16.03
CA GLU A 287 5.69 -0.45 -15.28
C GLU A 287 4.27 0.07 -15.54
N GLY A 288 4.14 1.20 -16.23
CA GLY A 288 2.85 1.83 -16.48
C GLY A 288 2.34 2.59 -15.26
N TYR A 289 1.18 2.22 -14.73
CA TYR A 289 0.63 2.79 -13.51
C TYR A 289 1.03 1.96 -12.29
N ILE A 290 1.56 2.63 -11.30
CA ILE A 290 1.92 2.07 -9.99
C ILE A 290 0.97 2.64 -8.95
N ALA A 291 0.25 1.79 -8.25
CA ALA A 291 -0.60 2.15 -7.11
C ALA A 291 0.28 2.52 -5.90
N SER A 292 0.97 3.67 -5.96
CA SER A 292 2.05 4.04 -5.04
C SER A 292 1.58 4.84 -3.81
N ASN A 293 0.28 4.99 -3.62
CA ASN A 293 -0.29 5.78 -2.52
C ASN A 293 -1.04 4.91 -1.48
N PRO A 294 -0.34 3.94 -0.84
CA PRO A 294 -0.90 3.27 0.33
C PRO A 294 -1.06 4.27 1.49
N GLY A 295 -1.84 3.91 2.49
CA GLY A 295 -1.72 4.57 3.79
C GLY A 295 -0.32 4.40 4.39
N THR A 296 -0.06 5.01 5.50
CA THR A 296 1.19 4.77 6.24
C THR A 296 0.95 3.92 7.49
N PRO A 297 1.92 3.13 7.96
CA PRO A 297 1.79 2.36 9.18
C PRO A 297 1.59 3.27 10.39
N GLY A 298 0.89 2.77 11.42
CA GLY A 298 0.84 3.40 12.74
C GLY A 298 2.18 3.29 13.47
N ALA A 299 2.47 4.26 14.33
CA ALA A 299 3.69 4.26 15.15
C ALA A 299 3.54 3.39 16.42
N LEU A 300 4.67 3.01 17.01
CA LEU A 300 4.71 2.34 18.33
C LEU A 300 4.20 3.29 19.42
N GLY A 301 3.47 2.76 20.39
CA GLY A 301 3.18 3.44 21.65
C GLY A 301 4.44 3.53 22.53
N LEU A 302 4.46 4.47 23.45
CA LEU A 302 5.54 4.61 24.41
C LEU A 302 5.30 3.75 25.65
N PRO A 303 6.35 3.24 26.33
CA PRO A 303 6.21 2.58 27.62
C PRO A 303 5.62 3.53 28.67
N GLY A 304 4.94 2.96 29.66
CA GLY A 304 4.57 3.68 30.89
C GLY A 304 5.80 4.06 31.71
N LYS A 305 5.57 4.68 32.85
CA LYS A 305 6.60 4.98 33.87
C LYS A 305 6.55 4.00 35.03
N SER A 306 7.70 3.73 35.62
CA SER A 306 7.75 2.88 36.84
C SER A 306 6.94 3.47 37.99
N GLY A 307 6.30 2.60 38.76
CA GLY A 307 5.65 3.02 39.97
C GLY A 307 6.66 3.46 41.02
N ARG A 308 6.27 4.40 41.85
CA ARG A 308 7.10 4.86 42.98
C ARG A 308 7.21 3.75 44.03
N GLY A 309 8.39 3.54 44.57
CA GLY A 309 8.60 2.63 45.72
C GLY A 309 7.92 3.13 47.00
N GLY A 310 7.52 2.22 47.86
CA GLY A 310 6.95 2.53 49.18
C GLY A 310 8.00 3.12 50.12
N THR A 311 7.54 3.86 51.11
CA THR A 311 8.39 4.39 52.18
C THR A 311 8.84 3.27 53.13
N GLY A 312 10.08 3.29 53.57
CA GLY A 312 10.58 2.37 54.57
C GLY A 312 9.91 2.59 55.95
N GLY A 313 9.85 1.54 56.76
CA GLY A 313 9.27 1.59 58.08
C GLY A 313 10.18 2.29 59.11
N PRO A 314 9.61 2.81 60.21
CA PRO A 314 10.37 3.35 61.34
C PRO A 314 11.11 2.24 62.10
N SER A 315 12.19 2.59 62.75
CA SER A 315 12.85 1.73 63.75
C SER A 315 12.30 2.02 65.16
N GLY A 316 12.36 1.05 66.02
CA GLY A 316 11.90 1.19 67.43
C GLY A 316 12.44 0.09 68.35
N GLY A 317 12.05 0.13 69.57
CA GLY A 317 12.43 -0.91 70.54
C GLY A 317 11.47 -0.98 71.72
N ILE A 318 11.34 -2.16 72.34
CA ILE A 318 10.58 -2.41 73.53
C ILE A 318 11.55 -2.52 74.69
N LYS A 319 11.33 -1.73 75.75
CA LYS A 319 12.14 -1.75 76.96
C LYS A 319 11.75 -2.94 77.80
N GLY A 320 12.70 -3.82 78.10
CA GLY A 320 12.47 -4.89 79.05
C GLY A 320 12.35 -4.35 80.47
N SER A 321 11.53 -5.00 81.30
CA SER A 321 11.17 -4.56 82.69
C SER A 321 12.33 -4.57 83.69
N HIS A 322 13.52 -5.06 83.31
CA HIS A 322 14.69 -5.22 84.18
C HIS A 322 15.98 -4.60 83.68
N GLY A 323 15.89 -3.62 82.80
CA GLY A 323 17.01 -2.72 82.49
C GLY A 323 18.12 -3.23 81.60
N PHE A 324 18.20 -4.48 81.23
CA PHE A 324 19.32 -5.06 80.51
C PHE A 324 19.04 -5.79 79.20
N GLU A 325 17.79 -6.10 78.91
CA GLU A 325 17.44 -6.67 77.59
C GLU A 325 16.35 -5.83 76.93
N SER A 326 16.73 -5.11 75.92
CA SER A 326 15.81 -4.38 75.09
C SER A 326 15.88 -4.99 73.71
N SER A 327 14.76 -5.53 73.23
CA SER A 327 14.60 -5.98 71.89
C SER A 327 14.39 -4.76 70.97
N TRP A 328 15.24 -4.60 70.03
CA TRP A 328 15.22 -3.52 69.05
C TRP A 328 14.77 -4.06 67.72
N PHE A 329 13.90 -3.36 67.02
CA PHE A 329 13.55 -3.68 65.67
C PHE A 329 14.01 -2.58 64.70
N MET A 330 14.42 -2.97 63.53
CA MET A 330 14.74 -2.06 62.42
C MET A 330 13.54 -1.90 61.52
N GLY A 331 13.36 -0.73 60.98
CA GLY A 331 12.33 -0.51 59.98
C GLY A 331 12.51 -1.42 58.78
N GLY A 332 11.42 -2.06 58.36
CA GLY A 332 11.42 -2.80 57.11
C GLY A 332 11.61 -1.87 55.90
N ARG A 333 12.08 -2.41 54.81
CA ARG A 333 12.16 -1.67 53.55
C ARG A 333 10.76 -1.50 52.95
N GLY A 334 10.48 -0.35 52.29
CA GLY A 334 9.30 -0.15 51.46
C GLY A 334 9.28 -1.10 50.28
N GLY A 335 8.08 -1.49 49.84
CA GLY A 335 7.91 -2.31 48.62
C GLY A 335 8.43 -1.60 47.37
N TYR A 336 8.90 -2.34 46.42
CA TYR A 336 9.30 -1.78 45.11
C TYR A 336 8.09 -1.32 44.32
N GLY A 337 8.24 -0.27 43.54
CA GLY A 337 7.20 0.18 42.59
C GLY A 337 7.05 -0.81 41.42
N GLY A 338 5.85 -0.95 40.91
CA GLY A 338 5.58 -1.84 39.76
C GLY A 338 6.37 -1.47 38.53
N LEU A 339 6.69 -2.46 37.72
CA LEU A 339 7.29 -2.27 36.39
C LEU A 339 6.33 -1.48 35.47
N PRO A 340 6.83 -0.59 34.62
CA PRO A 340 5.98 0.03 33.60
C PRO A 340 5.58 -1.00 32.54
N GLY A 341 4.40 -0.82 31.94
CA GLY A 341 3.98 -1.60 30.78
C GLY A 341 4.65 -1.13 29.50
N CYS A 342 4.97 -2.05 28.60
CA CYS A 342 5.48 -1.74 27.26
C CYS A 342 4.42 -1.07 26.39
N GLY A 343 4.82 -0.17 25.49
CA GLY A 343 3.94 0.40 24.48
C GLY A 343 3.41 -0.64 23.49
N GLY A 344 2.20 -0.45 23.00
CA GLY A 344 1.60 -1.28 21.96
C GLY A 344 2.26 -1.09 20.61
N LEU A 345 2.28 -2.15 19.78
CA LEU A 345 2.78 -2.08 18.42
C LEU A 345 1.81 -1.30 17.52
N GLY A 346 2.34 -0.47 16.62
CA GLY A 346 1.57 0.14 15.56
C GLY A 346 1.16 -0.90 14.52
N SER A 347 0.05 -0.67 13.83
CA SER A 347 -0.48 -1.61 12.83
C SER A 347 -0.03 -1.30 11.41
N GLY A 348 -0.26 -2.27 10.52
CA GLY A 348 -0.05 -2.13 9.09
C GLY A 348 -1.09 -1.22 8.45
N ASN A 349 -0.72 -0.62 7.32
CA ASN A 349 -1.55 0.26 6.50
C ASN A 349 -2.31 -0.50 5.43
N GLY A 350 -3.40 0.07 4.92
CA GLY A 350 -4.06 -0.37 3.71
C GLY A 350 -3.24 0.00 2.47
N SER A 351 -3.23 -0.88 1.46
CA SER A 351 -2.60 -0.59 0.17
C SER A 351 -3.55 0.15 -0.79
N ALA A 352 -3.02 0.87 -1.77
CA ALA A 352 -3.84 1.59 -2.74
C ALA A 352 -4.57 0.64 -3.70
N GLY A 353 -5.71 1.07 -4.24
CA GLY A 353 -6.42 0.36 -5.31
C GLY A 353 -5.72 0.52 -6.66
N GLY A 354 -5.88 -0.47 -7.54
CA GLY A 354 -5.35 -0.45 -8.92
C GLY A 354 -6.20 0.40 -9.87
N ALA A 355 -5.62 0.81 -10.99
CA ALA A 355 -6.27 1.64 -11.99
C ALA A 355 -7.04 0.86 -13.05
N SER A 356 -8.03 1.52 -13.69
CA SER A 356 -8.61 1.12 -14.97
C SER A 356 -8.28 2.18 -16.01
N ILE A 357 -7.47 1.81 -17.05
CA ILE A 357 -6.92 2.76 -18.04
C ILE A 357 -7.20 2.28 -19.46
N GLY A 358 -7.93 3.11 -20.25
CA GLY A 358 -8.19 2.81 -21.65
C GLY A 358 -6.93 2.87 -22.52
N LEU A 359 -6.20 3.96 -22.45
CA LEU A 359 -4.93 4.16 -23.16
C LEU A 359 -3.89 4.81 -22.26
N LEU A 360 -2.73 4.20 -22.15
CA LEU A 360 -1.54 4.83 -21.58
C LEU A 360 -0.54 5.18 -22.71
N SER A 361 -0.32 6.46 -22.93
CA SER A 361 0.67 6.99 -23.87
C SER A 361 1.84 7.60 -23.11
N TRP A 362 3.04 7.06 -23.32
CA TRP A 362 4.28 7.52 -22.69
C TRP A 362 5.27 7.96 -23.74
N GLU A 363 5.65 9.25 -23.73
CA GLU A 363 6.66 9.81 -24.65
C GLU A 363 6.43 9.39 -26.13
N SER A 364 5.16 9.40 -26.57
CA SER A 364 4.77 8.86 -27.86
C SER A 364 3.84 9.81 -28.60
N LYS A 365 4.05 9.99 -29.91
CA LYS A 365 3.09 10.67 -30.75
C LYS A 365 1.97 9.71 -31.14
N VAL A 366 0.78 9.96 -30.61
CA VAL A 366 -0.41 9.13 -30.85
C VAL A 366 -1.50 9.98 -31.49
N VAL A 367 -2.11 9.45 -32.55
CA VAL A 367 -3.29 10.02 -33.21
C VAL A 367 -4.47 9.08 -32.97
N LEU A 368 -5.56 9.60 -32.43
CA LEU A 368 -6.82 8.86 -32.27
C LEU A 368 -7.90 9.46 -33.14
N GLU A 369 -8.46 8.62 -34.01
CA GLU A 369 -9.50 9.03 -34.96
C GLU A 369 -10.76 8.17 -34.79
N PHE A 370 -11.92 8.79 -34.61
CA PHE A 370 -13.24 8.15 -34.55
C PHE A 370 -13.30 6.92 -33.62
N SER A 371 -12.65 7.02 -32.46
CA SER A 371 -12.38 5.91 -31.58
C SER A 371 -13.20 5.99 -30.28
N ASN A 372 -13.42 4.84 -29.65
CA ASN A 372 -14.18 4.73 -28.39
C ASN A 372 -13.26 4.24 -27.27
N ILE A 373 -13.24 4.95 -26.16
CA ILE A 373 -12.48 4.60 -24.97
C ILE A 373 -13.45 4.28 -23.83
N VAL A 374 -13.33 3.07 -23.30
CA VAL A 374 -14.20 2.57 -22.22
C VAL A 374 -13.32 2.13 -21.06
N THR A 375 -13.66 2.55 -19.84
CA THR A 375 -13.04 2.03 -18.62
C THR A 375 -14.06 1.29 -17.77
N HIS A 376 -13.57 0.49 -16.83
CA HIS A 376 -14.31 0.01 -15.68
C HIS A 376 -13.95 0.84 -14.44
N ASP A 377 -14.48 0.46 -13.28
CA ASP A 377 -14.18 1.16 -12.03
C ASP A 377 -12.71 0.92 -11.61
N GLY A 378 -12.11 1.92 -11.00
CA GLY A 378 -10.84 1.75 -10.28
C GLY A 378 -11.01 0.85 -9.05
N GLY A 379 -9.93 0.22 -8.59
CA GLY A 379 -9.95 -0.64 -7.41
C GLY A 379 -10.16 0.14 -6.12
N LYS A 380 -10.92 -0.41 -5.17
CA LYS A 380 -11.04 0.16 -3.82
C LYS A 380 -9.68 0.15 -3.11
N GLY A 381 -9.35 1.17 -2.34
CA GLY A 381 -8.22 1.16 -1.42
C GLY A 381 -8.45 0.20 -0.24
N GLY A 382 -7.38 -0.37 0.31
CA GLY A 382 -7.42 -1.21 1.50
C GLY A 382 -7.74 -0.41 2.76
N ASP A 383 -8.48 -1.00 3.68
CA ASP A 383 -8.82 -0.35 4.96
C ASP A 383 -7.59 -0.33 5.89
N GLY A 384 -7.48 0.67 6.76
CA GLY A 384 -6.49 0.71 7.84
C GLY A 384 -6.79 -0.34 8.92
N ALA A 385 -5.81 -0.64 9.76
CA ALA A 385 -5.96 -1.62 10.84
C ALA A 385 -5.67 -1.01 12.21
N PRO A 386 -6.28 -1.53 13.31
CA PRO A 386 -6.08 -0.98 14.63
C PRO A 386 -4.71 -1.35 15.21
N GLY A 387 -4.03 -0.39 15.85
CA GLY A 387 -2.84 -0.62 16.64
C GLY A 387 -3.13 -1.41 17.92
N ALA A 388 -2.11 -2.13 18.41
CA ALA A 388 -2.23 -2.93 19.61
C ALA A 388 -2.40 -2.06 20.87
N LEU A 389 -3.11 -2.56 21.87
CA LEU A 389 -3.11 -1.95 23.20
C LEU A 389 -1.72 -2.08 23.83
N GLY A 390 -1.34 -1.10 24.63
CA GLY A 390 -0.15 -1.20 25.46
C GLY A 390 -0.31 -2.23 26.57
N GLN A 391 0.80 -2.74 27.06
CA GLN A 391 0.85 -3.68 28.18
C GLN A 391 0.41 -3.00 29.48
N PRO A 392 -0.43 -3.63 30.32
CA PRO A 392 -0.72 -3.09 31.62
C PRO A 392 0.53 -2.98 32.50
N GLY A 393 0.60 -1.94 33.31
CA GLY A 393 1.69 -1.79 34.29
C GLY A 393 1.67 -2.86 35.39
N GLY A 394 2.86 -3.24 35.85
CA GLY A 394 3.07 -4.28 36.85
C GLY A 394 2.58 -3.90 38.25
N GLN A 395 2.23 -4.90 39.01
CA GLN A 395 1.84 -4.71 40.43
C GLN A 395 3.07 -4.36 41.30
N PRO A 396 2.89 -3.51 42.30
CA PRO A 396 3.95 -3.16 43.23
C PRO A 396 4.25 -4.29 44.21
N GLY A 397 5.41 -4.24 44.84
CA GLY A 397 5.76 -5.04 45.99
C GLY A 397 5.07 -4.53 47.27
N ALA A 398 4.77 -5.45 48.18
CA ALA A 398 4.33 -5.10 49.55
C ALA A 398 5.47 -4.47 50.35
N GLY A 399 5.14 -3.63 51.31
CA GLY A 399 6.10 -3.14 52.30
C GLY A 399 6.56 -4.25 53.23
N GLY A 400 7.77 -4.14 53.75
CA GLY A 400 8.29 -5.01 54.80
C GLY A 400 7.59 -4.78 56.14
N LEU A 401 8.09 -5.43 57.20
CA LEU A 401 7.53 -5.30 58.55
C LEU A 401 7.70 -3.87 59.11
N TYR A 402 7.06 -3.63 60.24
CA TYR A 402 7.16 -2.41 61.04
C TYR A 402 6.79 -1.12 60.32
N GLY A 403 5.63 -1.14 59.63
CA GLY A 403 5.02 0.06 59.06
C GLY A 403 5.66 0.53 57.74
N ALA A 404 6.45 -0.30 57.10
CA ALA A 404 6.89 -0.04 55.73
C ALA A 404 5.70 -0.10 54.75
N LEU A 405 5.66 0.81 53.79
CA LEU A 405 4.56 0.94 52.84
C LEU A 405 4.81 0.14 51.56
N ALA A 406 3.74 -0.32 50.95
CA ALA A 406 3.79 -0.90 49.63
C ALA A 406 4.23 0.16 48.56
N GLY A 407 4.78 -0.29 47.45
CA GLY A 407 5.02 0.55 46.30
C GLY A 407 3.73 0.94 45.57
N GLN A 408 3.83 1.74 44.56
CA GLN A 408 2.74 2.10 43.62
C GLN A 408 2.78 1.22 42.37
N LYS A 409 1.63 1.00 41.73
CA LYS A 409 1.52 0.30 40.44
C LYS A 409 2.36 1.04 39.37
N GLY A 410 2.96 0.32 38.44
CA GLY A 410 3.55 0.89 37.25
C GLY A 410 2.48 1.43 36.31
N GLY A 411 2.84 2.43 35.48
CA GLY A 411 1.96 2.97 34.48
C GLY A 411 1.74 1.99 33.34
N ASP A 412 0.56 2.02 32.74
CA ASP A 412 0.25 1.23 31.54
C ASP A 412 1.01 1.78 30.33
N GLY A 413 1.41 0.92 29.38
CA GLY A 413 1.97 1.33 28.09
C GLY A 413 0.92 2.05 27.24
N GLY A 414 1.35 2.98 26.40
CA GLY A 414 0.50 3.65 25.44
C GLY A 414 0.04 2.70 24.33
N LYS A 415 -1.18 2.88 23.78
CA LYS A 415 -1.67 2.16 22.60
C LYS A 415 -0.75 2.45 21.39
N GLY A 416 -0.51 1.49 20.53
CA GLY A 416 0.11 1.70 19.21
C GLY A 416 -0.83 2.48 18.30
N GLY A 417 -0.26 3.25 17.36
CA GLY A 417 -1.02 4.00 16.37
C GLY A 417 -1.77 3.09 15.41
N ASP A 418 -2.92 3.52 14.94
CA ASP A 418 -3.69 2.84 13.91
C ASP A 418 -3.02 3.04 12.54
N GLY A 419 -3.06 2.05 11.65
CA GLY A 419 -2.56 2.15 10.29
C GLY A 419 -3.51 2.95 9.40
N GLY A 420 -2.97 3.80 8.54
CA GLY A 420 -3.74 4.59 7.60
C GLY A 420 -4.36 3.76 6.48
N PRO A 421 -5.55 4.13 5.99
CA PRO A 421 -6.19 3.48 4.85
C PRO A 421 -5.50 3.83 3.52
N GLY A 422 -5.59 2.96 2.52
CA GLY A 422 -5.05 3.18 1.18
C GLY A 422 -5.99 3.95 0.27
N GLY A 423 -5.46 4.77 -0.65
CA GLY A 423 -6.24 5.51 -1.64
C GLY A 423 -6.95 4.62 -2.65
N GLY A 424 -8.08 5.06 -3.20
CA GLY A 424 -8.76 4.39 -4.30
C GLY A 424 -7.98 4.50 -5.61
N GLY A 425 -8.06 3.50 -6.48
CA GLY A 425 -7.44 3.51 -7.81
C GLY A 425 -8.22 4.37 -8.81
N PRO A 426 -7.56 5.03 -9.78
CA PRO A 426 -8.25 5.87 -10.75
C PRO A 426 -8.91 5.08 -11.88
N ALA A 427 -9.91 5.70 -12.54
CA ALA A 427 -10.46 5.29 -13.81
C ALA A 427 -10.15 6.38 -14.86
N LEU A 428 -9.29 6.07 -15.82
CA LEU A 428 -8.76 7.06 -16.76
C LEU A 428 -8.96 6.61 -18.20
N GLY A 429 -9.64 7.44 -19.00
CA GLY A 429 -9.83 7.16 -20.42
C GLY A 429 -8.48 7.12 -21.15
N ILE A 430 -7.78 8.23 -21.16
CA ILE A 430 -6.45 8.36 -21.76
C ILE A 430 -5.51 9.03 -20.76
N VAL A 431 -4.36 8.40 -20.54
CA VAL A 431 -3.22 9.00 -19.83
C VAL A 431 -2.14 9.32 -20.84
N ALA A 432 -1.71 10.57 -20.88
CA ALA A 432 -0.61 11.01 -21.74
C ALA A 432 0.52 11.58 -20.89
N VAL A 433 1.73 11.05 -21.10
CA VAL A 433 2.94 11.49 -20.41
C VAL A 433 3.94 12.02 -21.45
N GLY A 434 4.38 13.25 -21.26
CA GLY A 434 5.40 13.91 -22.09
C GLY A 434 4.89 14.49 -23.39
N VAL A 435 4.17 13.74 -24.21
CA VAL A 435 3.62 14.16 -25.50
C VAL A 435 2.09 14.08 -25.51
N ALA A 436 1.42 15.16 -25.92
CA ALA A 436 -0.03 15.18 -26.06
C ALA A 436 -0.46 14.39 -27.30
N PRO A 437 -1.48 13.51 -27.19
CA PRO A 437 -2.07 12.89 -28.36
C PRO A 437 -2.92 13.86 -29.18
N ASP A 438 -3.01 13.60 -30.49
CA ASP A 438 -3.95 14.28 -31.38
C ASP A 438 -5.30 13.54 -31.39
N PHE A 439 -6.42 14.27 -31.22
CA PHE A 439 -7.75 13.69 -31.13
C PHE A 439 -8.66 14.16 -32.28
N GLN A 440 -9.32 13.21 -32.93
CA GLN A 440 -10.41 13.48 -33.86
C GLN A 440 -11.61 12.59 -33.53
N SER A 441 -12.67 13.18 -32.97
CA SER A 441 -13.92 12.46 -32.67
C SER A 441 -13.73 11.23 -31.77
N VAL A 442 -13.19 11.40 -30.57
CA VAL A 442 -13.06 10.34 -29.58
C VAL A 442 -14.25 10.38 -28.62
N LEU A 443 -14.88 9.22 -28.42
CA LEU A 443 -15.98 9.05 -27.47
C LEU A 443 -15.45 8.35 -26.21
N TYR A 444 -15.91 8.80 -25.05
CA TYR A 444 -15.49 8.28 -23.75
C TYR A 444 -16.68 7.71 -22.97
N ASP A 445 -16.50 6.55 -22.34
CA ASP A 445 -17.35 5.99 -21.29
C ASP A 445 -16.46 5.64 -20.11
N VAL A 446 -16.10 6.65 -19.34
CA VAL A 446 -15.20 6.51 -18.18
C VAL A 446 -16.04 6.28 -16.93
N ARG A 447 -15.79 5.16 -16.26
CA ARG A 447 -16.45 4.78 -15.01
C ARG A 447 -15.83 5.52 -13.83
N ARG A 448 -16.14 5.09 -12.61
CA ARG A 448 -15.73 5.76 -11.37
C ARG A 448 -14.33 5.35 -10.95
N GLY A 449 -13.62 6.27 -10.32
CA GLY A 449 -12.49 5.89 -9.48
C GLY A 449 -12.94 5.00 -8.32
N GLY A 450 -12.07 4.14 -7.85
CA GLY A 450 -12.33 3.27 -6.72
C GLY A 450 -12.56 4.07 -5.43
N LEU A 451 -13.35 3.56 -4.53
CA LEU A 451 -13.49 4.17 -3.20
C LEU A 451 -12.16 4.11 -2.45
N GLY A 452 -11.88 5.12 -1.64
CA GLY A 452 -10.78 5.04 -0.67
C GLY A 452 -11.03 3.97 0.39
N GLY A 453 -9.97 3.48 0.99
CA GLY A 453 -10.04 2.61 2.17
C GLY A 453 -10.62 3.34 3.36
N LYS A 454 -11.13 2.61 4.32
CA LYS A 454 -11.69 3.15 5.56
C LYS A 454 -10.65 3.24 6.65
N SER A 455 -10.67 4.34 7.38
CA SER A 455 -9.89 4.49 8.61
C SER A 455 -10.45 3.58 9.71
N VAL A 456 -9.63 3.33 10.74
CA VAL A 456 -10.07 2.61 11.94
C VAL A 456 -11.16 3.44 12.66
N PRO A 457 -12.27 2.83 13.10
CA PRO A 457 -13.28 3.55 13.84
C PRO A 457 -12.71 4.29 15.05
N LYS A 458 -13.05 5.58 15.21
CA LYS A 458 -12.53 6.50 16.23
C LYS A 458 -11.06 6.94 16.05
N SER A 459 -10.39 6.59 14.96
CA SER A 459 -9.14 7.23 14.56
C SER A 459 -9.38 8.70 14.24
N VAL A 460 -8.39 9.54 14.47
CA VAL A 460 -8.39 10.96 14.05
C VAL A 460 -8.07 11.11 12.56
N VAL A 461 -7.62 10.06 11.91
CA VAL A 461 -7.29 10.04 10.48
C VAL A 461 -8.57 9.84 9.67
N PRO A 462 -8.82 10.65 8.63
CA PRO A 462 -9.98 10.49 7.76
C PRO A 462 -9.88 9.21 6.91
N ASP A 463 -10.99 8.80 6.30
CA ASP A 463 -10.99 7.82 5.23
C ASP A 463 -10.07 8.30 4.10
N ALA A 464 -9.47 7.38 3.36
CA ALA A 464 -8.60 7.74 2.24
C ALA A 464 -9.40 8.33 1.07
N ASP A 465 -8.72 9.09 0.21
CA ASP A 465 -9.34 9.65 -0.96
C ASP A 465 -9.83 8.58 -1.94
N ALA A 466 -10.96 8.85 -2.58
CA ALA A 466 -11.40 8.06 -3.72
C ALA A 466 -10.46 8.29 -4.92
N GLY A 467 -10.38 7.30 -5.81
CA GLY A 467 -9.68 7.43 -7.07
C GLY A 467 -10.31 8.49 -7.96
N VAL A 468 -9.50 9.08 -8.82
CA VAL A 468 -9.95 10.08 -9.82
C VAL A 468 -10.61 9.36 -10.99
N ALA A 469 -11.63 9.99 -11.60
CA ALA A 469 -12.17 9.59 -12.90
C ALA A 469 -11.99 10.75 -13.89
N ALA A 470 -11.40 10.47 -15.06
CA ALA A 470 -11.18 11.47 -16.10
C ALA A 470 -11.09 10.86 -17.50
N ASP A 471 -11.64 11.55 -18.49
CA ASP A 471 -11.54 11.18 -19.89
C ASP A 471 -10.10 11.30 -20.40
N TYR A 472 -9.40 12.34 -19.99
CA TYR A 472 -8.02 12.64 -20.35
C TYR A 472 -7.22 13.11 -19.13
N TRP A 473 -6.05 12.51 -18.92
CA TRP A 473 -5.15 12.82 -17.81
C TRP A 473 -3.73 13.14 -18.33
N PRO A 474 -3.41 14.42 -18.49
CA PRO A 474 -2.08 14.86 -18.94
C PRO A 474 -1.08 14.85 -17.77
N VAL A 475 0.12 14.34 -18.03
CA VAL A 475 1.23 14.29 -17.07
C VAL A 475 2.47 14.89 -17.73
N ASN A 476 2.98 15.99 -17.21
CA ASN A 476 4.21 16.66 -17.69
C ASN A 476 4.27 16.85 -19.22
N ILE A 477 3.16 17.24 -19.82
CA ILE A 477 3.10 17.48 -21.27
C ILE A 477 4.05 18.62 -21.65
N ARG A 478 4.95 18.35 -22.60
CA ARG A 478 5.85 19.36 -23.15
C ARG A 478 5.12 20.14 -24.26
N PRO A 479 5.25 21.46 -24.33
CA PRO A 479 4.76 22.19 -25.49
C PRO A 479 5.51 21.71 -26.74
N GLU A 480 4.76 21.45 -27.82
CA GLU A 480 5.39 21.15 -29.11
C GLU A 480 6.28 22.33 -29.55
N VAL A 481 7.56 22.06 -29.74
CA VAL A 481 8.49 22.99 -30.37
C VAL A 481 8.34 22.86 -31.88
N ASN A 482 7.19 23.33 -32.43
CA ASN A 482 7.09 23.76 -33.82
C ASN A 482 5.69 24.29 -34.15
N GLY A 483 5.69 25.52 -34.62
CA GLY A 483 4.71 26.40 -35.13
C GLY A 483 3.41 25.85 -35.74
N SER A 484 2.34 26.11 -35.01
CA SER A 484 1.12 26.82 -35.45
C SER A 484 0.15 26.83 -34.29
N ALA A 485 -0.21 28.03 -33.85
CA ALA A 485 -1.13 28.24 -32.73
C ALA A 485 -2.52 27.71 -33.09
N GLY A 486 -2.88 26.58 -32.49
CA GLY A 486 -4.26 26.14 -32.35
C GLY A 486 -4.70 26.43 -30.92
N ALA A 487 -5.78 27.21 -30.78
CA ALA A 487 -6.29 27.77 -29.53
C ALA A 487 -6.47 26.74 -28.42
N ALA A 488 -5.80 26.97 -27.30
CA ALA A 488 -6.01 26.26 -26.05
C ALA A 488 -7.43 26.57 -25.50
N GLY A 489 -8.30 25.57 -25.51
CA GLY A 489 -9.53 25.59 -24.74
C GLY A 489 -9.18 25.46 -23.26
N GLN A 490 -9.36 26.51 -22.50
CA GLN A 490 -9.32 26.50 -21.03
C GLN A 490 -10.51 25.70 -20.52
N GLY A 491 -10.25 24.54 -19.92
CA GLY A 491 -11.17 23.84 -19.04
C GLY A 491 -10.69 24.04 -17.62
N GLY A 492 -11.38 24.93 -16.89
CA GLY A 492 -11.09 25.20 -15.48
C GLY A 492 -11.64 24.11 -14.57
N ILE A 493 -10.92 23.93 -13.49
CA ILE A 493 -11.21 23.45 -12.12
C ILE A 493 -12.24 22.33 -11.95
#